data_645fdbf5b82f683961fdaf2c0fb086c7
#
_entry.id   645fdbf5b82f683961fdaf2c0fb086c7
#
_cell.length_a   1.000
_cell.length_b   1.000
_cell.length_c   1.000
_cell.angle_alpha   90.00
_cell.angle_beta   90.00
_cell.angle_gamma   90.00
#
_symmetry.space_group_name_H-M   'P 1'
#
loop_
_entity.id
_entity.type
_entity.pdbx_description
1 polymer ?
#
loop_
_entity_poly.entity_id
_entity_poly.type
_entity_poly.pdbx_seq_one_letter_code
_entity_poly.pdbx_strand_id
1 'polypeptide(L)'
;MDQQLSGIKGMLALYKGLPRSVYVLFFATIMNGVGIFVYPFLVLLLTQHLGYSDAWAGAFMSVAALAYLPGSFIGGKLADKIGRKRVMVIGQLLASSMFVVCGFLGTSVWVPFFIILNLLFDGATDPARNALMTDITTPENRQVSFSLNYLGHNMGFALGPVIAGFLFYAAPGWLFFGNAIAATISIIFVGFMVPESKPDQAAIEASYHTDSPEKAHPGGLFKALFSRPRLLILAVCITFFSFAYSQSLFALPLYTTSLYGEAGAALYGSMMSLNAIVVVCSNAFIVMILRRFHPLRNIALAGILYAVGFTCMGLVQAPIWLYLLTIVFTLGEVIDATNTHYYIANNTPISHRARFSAILPVIMGMGHAIAPLIGGQISTRYGLGHVWVVIGISAMVGTVGIIILYATEKRSVG
;
A
#
# COMPACT_ATOMS: atom_id res chain seq x y z
N MET A 1 -6.27 -36.97 0.43
CA MET A 1 -5.23 -37.39 -0.56
C MET A 1 -4.40 -36.14 -0.85
N ASP A 2 -3.64 -35.73 0.19
CA ASP A 2 -2.86 -34.49 0.19
C ASP A 2 -1.39 -34.83 -0.06
N GLN A 3 -0.99 -34.79 -1.32
CA GLN A 3 0.43 -34.68 -1.62
C GLN A 3 0.86 -33.25 -1.37
N GLN A 4 1.60 -33.04 -0.29
CA GLN A 4 2.38 -31.85 0.01
C GLN A 4 3.19 -31.46 -1.22
N LEU A 5 2.68 -30.45 -1.97
CA LEU A 5 3.45 -29.75 -2.97
C LEU A 5 4.51 -28.91 -2.24
N SER A 6 5.63 -29.54 -1.89
CA SER A 6 6.78 -28.86 -1.31
C SER A 6 7.58 -28.18 -2.42
N GLY A 7 7.86 -26.89 -2.26
CA GLY A 7 8.74 -26.13 -3.12
C GLY A 7 8.06 -25.21 -4.15
N ILE A 8 8.88 -24.48 -4.93
CA ILE A 8 8.47 -23.49 -5.93
C ILE A 8 7.44 -24.04 -6.95
N LYS A 9 7.55 -25.32 -7.32
CA LYS A 9 6.58 -25.98 -8.22
C LYS A 9 5.17 -26.05 -7.62
N GLY A 10 5.06 -26.26 -6.30
CA GLY A 10 3.79 -26.27 -5.58
C GLY A 10 3.17 -24.88 -5.49
N MET A 11 3.97 -23.85 -5.24
CA MET A 11 3.50 -22.46 -5.24
C MET A 11 2.99 -22.05 -6.62
N LEU A 12 3.69 -22.38 -7.70
CA LEU A 12 3.25 -22.08 -9.07
C LEU A 12 1.99 -22.86 -9.47
N ALA A 13 1.78 -24.05 -8.91
CA ALA A 13 0.58 -24.84 -9.14
C ALA A 13 -0.69 -24.16 -8.58
N LEU A 14 -0.57 -23.39 -7.50
CA LEU A 14 -1.69 -22.61 -6.92
C LEU A 14 -2.28 -21.60 -7.90
N TYR A 15 -1.46 -21.05 -8.77
CA TYR A 15 -1.88 -20.02 -9.73
C TYR A 15 -2.34 -20.60 -11.07
N LYS A 16 -2.36 -21.92 -11.25
CA LYS A 16 -2.86 -22.57 -12.47
C LYS A 16 -4.40 -22.65 -12.48
N GLY A 17 -4.98 -22.47 -13.67
CA GLY A 17 -6.43 -22.63 -13.85
C GLY A 17 -7.27 -21.41 -13.43
N LEU A 18 -6.64 -20.26 -13.13
CA LEU A 18 -7.37 -19.02 -12.89
C LEU A 18 -7.99 -18.48 -14.19
N PRO A 19 -9.06 -17.67 -14.10
CA PRO A 19 -9.66 -17.02 -15.27
C PRO A 19 -8.62 -16.20 -16.07
N ARG A 20 -8.74 -16.21 -17.41
CA ARG A 20 -7.83 -15.45 -18.30
C ARG A 20 -7.72 -13.97 -17.90
N SER A 21 -8.83 -13.36 -17.50
CA SER A 21 -8.86 -11.96 -17.06
C SER A 21 -7.99 -11.69 -15.83
N VAL A 22 -7.81 -12.67 -14.93
CA VAL A 22 -6.93 -12.55 -13.76
C VAL A 22 -5.47 -12.46 -14.19
N TYR A 23 -5.04 -13.26 -15.15
CA TYR A 23 -3.68 -13.17 -15.68
C TYR A 23 -3.44 -11.86 -16.44
N VAL A 24 -4.43 -11.37 -17.17
CA VAL A 24 -4.34 -10.05 -17.83
C VAL A 24 -4.17 -8.95 -16.80
N LEU A 25 -4.96 -8.96 -15.71
CA LEU A 25 -4.82 -8.01 -14.61
C LEU A 25 -3.46 -8.13 -13.91
N PHE A 26 -2.95 -9.34 -13.72
CA PHE A 26 -1.61 -9.57 -13.18
C PHE A 26 -0.51 -8.91 -14.02
N PHE A 27 -0.49 -9.14 -15.34
CA PHE A 27 0.50 -8.50 -16.21
C PHE A 27 0.31 -6.99 -16.30
N ALA A 28 -0.94 -6.52 -16.35
CA ALA A 28 -1.24 -5.09 -16.28
C ALA A 28 -0.73 -4.46 -14.98
N THR A 29 -0.87 -5.15 -13.85
CA THR A 29 -0.37 -4.68 -12.56
C THR A 29 1.16 -4.64 -12.52
N ILE A 30 1.86 -5.63 -13.10
CA ILE A 30 3.33 -5.58 -13.24
C ILE A 30 3.73 -4.34 -14.05
N MET A 31 3.13 -4.12 -15.21
CA MET A 31 3.45 -2.98 -16.07
C MET A 31 3.20 -1.64 -15.38
N ASN A 32 2.07 -1.52 -14.68
CA ASN A 32 1.77 -0.33 -13.90
C ASN A 32 2.80 -0.15 -12.77
N GLY A 33 3.15 -1.24 -12.07
CA GLY A 33 4.14 -1.26 -10.99
C GLY A 33 5.53 -0.81 -11.43
N VAL A 34 5.99 -1.27 -12.62
CA VAL A 34 7.26 -0.80 -13.23
C VAL A 34 7.26 0.70 -13.45
N GLY A 35 6.09 1.30 -13.71
CA GLY A 35 5.94 2.73 -13.95
C GLY A 35 5.73 3.57 -12.68
N ILE A 36 5.74 3.01 -11.48
CA ILE A 36 5.59 3.79 -10.24
C ILE A 36 6.87 4.57 -9.96
N PHE A 37 7.04 5.71 -10.65
CA PHE A 37 8.21 6.57 -10.56
C PHE A 37 7.97 7.79 -9.66
N VAL A 38 6.79 8.40 -9.75
CA VAL A 38 6.52 9.71 -9.13
C VAL A 38 6.37 9.58 -7.61
N TYR A 39 5.55 8.66 -7.12
CA TYR A 39 5.20 8.63 -5.69
C TYR A 39 6.35 8.32 -4.75
N PRO A 40 7.26 7.36 -5.02
CA PRO A 40 8.42 7.12 -4.17
C PRO A 40 9.37 8.33 -4.12
N PHE A 41 9.42 9.12 -5.18
CA PHE A 41 10.29 10.29 -5.30
C PHE A 41 9.55 11.61 -5.10
N LEU A 42 8.27 11.58 -4.68
CA LEU A 42 7.44 12.78 -4.61
C LEU A 42 8.03 13.84 -3.67
N VAL A 43 8.52 13.45 -2.49
CA VAL A 43 9.14 14.40 -1.57
C VAL A 43 10.38 15.04 -2.20
N LEU A 44 11.22 14.27 -2.89
CA LEU A 44 12.41 14.80 -3.57
C LEU A 44 12.02 15.71 -4.75
N LEU A 45 10.99 15.38 -5.52
CA LEU A 45 10.46 16.27 -6.57
C LEU A 45 10.07 17.62 -6.00
N LEU A 46 9.34 17.61 -4.87
CA LEU A 46 8.88 18.84 -4.20
C LEU A 46 10.03 19.65 -3.62
N THR A 47 11.03 19.00 -2.99
CA THR A 47 12.11 19.70 -2.30
C THR A 47 13.28 20.03 -3.20
N GLN A 48 13.75 19.11 -4.06
CA GLN A 48 14.97 19.27 -4.85
C GLN A 48 14.72 19.93 -6.21
N HIS A 49 13.57 19.65 -6.86
CA HIS A 49 13.26 20.24 -8.17
C HIS A 49 12.36 21.46 -8.09
N LEU A 50 11.39 21.47 -7.17
CA LEU A 50 10.45 22.59 -7.01
C LEU A 50 10.87 23.57 -5.91
N GLY A 51 11.88 23.25 -5.10
CA GLY A 51 12.46 24.12 -4.07
C GLY A 51 11.57 24.36 -2.84
N TYR A 52 10.57 23.53 -2.60
CA TYR A 52 9.74 23.63 -1.40
C TYR A 52 10.46 23.13 -0.16
N SER A 53 10.10 23.66 1.01
CA SER A 53 10.62 23.14 2.29
C SER A 53 10.07 21.75 2.61
N ASP A 54 10.77 20.98 3.45
CA ASP A 54 10.33 19.67 3.92
C ASP A 54 8.95 19.75 4.60
N ALA A 55 8.69 20.84 5.37
CA ALA A 55 7.42 21.07 6.03
C ALA A 55 6.28 21.23 5.01
N TRP A 56 6.51 21.98 3.93
CA TRP A 56 5.52 22.15 2.87
C TRP A 56 5.30 20.86 2.10
N ALA A 57 6.39 20.16 1.75
CA ALA A 57 6.33 18.87 1.05
C ALA A 57 5.56 17.82 1.89
N GLY A 58 5.82 17.76 3.19
CA GLY A 58 5.11 16.86 4.09
C GLY A 58 3.62 17.20 4.22
N ALA A 59 3.28 18.49 4.33
CA ALA A 59 1.89 18.95 4.36
C ALA A 59 1.17 18.63 3.04
N PHE A 60 1.84 18.86 1.90
CA PHE A 60 1.32 18.53 0.58
C PHE A 60 1.05 17.02 0.44
N MET A 61 2.00 16.16 0.82
CA MET A 61 1.82 14.71 0.74
C MET A 61 0.65 14.22 1.59
N SER A 62 0.44 14.83 2.76
CA SER A 62 -0.70 14.51 3.62
C SER A 62 -2.04 14.95 2.99
N VAL A 63 -2.11 16.14 2.40
CA VAL A 63 -3.30 16.62 1.67
C VAL A 63 -3.54 15.75 0.42
N ALA A 64 -2.50 15.39 -0.29
CA ALA A 64 -2.55 14.55 -1.48
C ALA A 64 -3.11 13.16 -1.16
N ALA A 65 -2.69 12.56 -0.04
CA ALA A 65 -3.27 11.29 0.44
C ALA A 65 -4.77 11.41 0.75
N LEU A 66 -5.22 12.56 1.27
CA LEU A 66 -6.65 12.82 1.49
C LEU A 66 -7.43 13.02 0.19
N ALA A 67 -6.81 13.57 -0.86
CA ALA A 67 -7.46 13.77 -2.17
C ALA A 67 -7.83 12.45 -2.86
N TYR A 68 -7.15 11.36 -2.54
CA TYR A 68 -7.48 10.01 -3.02
C TYR A 68 -8.88 9.55 -2.56
N LEU A 69 -9.32 9.92 -1.35
CA LEU A 69 -10.57 9.45 -0.76
C LEU A 69 -11.82 9.88 -1.54
N PRO A 70 -12.04 11.17 -1.88
CA PRO A 70 -13.16 11.57 -2.73
C PRO A 70 -13.18 10.83 -4.07
N GLY A 71 -12.01 10.65 -4.69
CA GLY A 71 -11.85 9.85 -5.89
C GLY A 71 -12.40 8.45 -5.72
N SER A 72 -12.01 7.76 -4.66
CA SER A 72 -12.46 6.40 -4.36
C SER A 72 -13.97 6.31 -4.13
N PHE A 73 -14.57 7.27 -3.41
CA PHE A 73 -16.02 7.33 -3.23
C PHE A 73 -16.77 7.53 -4.53
N ILE A 74 -16.32 8.49 -5.35
CA ILE A 74 -16.93 8.80 -6.65
C ILE A 74 -16.77 7.60 -7.58
N GLY A 75 -15.56 7.03 -7.65
CA GLY A 75 -15.23 5.89 -8.49
C GLY A 75 -16.05 4.64 -8.17
N GLY A 76 -16.23 4.33 -6.88
CA GLY A 76 -17.08 3.22 -6.45
C GLY A 76 -18.53 3.37 -6.94
N LYS A 77 -19.13 4.56 -6.73
CA LYS A 77 -20.50 4.84 -7.22
C LYS A 77 -20.61 4.80 -8.75
N LEU A 78 -19.61 5.33 -9.45
CA LEU A 78 -19.57 5.30 -10.90
C LEU A 78 -19.41 3.87 -11.43
N ALA A 79 -18.56 3.06 -10.79
CA ALA A 79 -18.35 1.66 -11.17
C ALA A 79 -19.64 0.85 -11.08
N ASP A 80 -20.47 1.09 -10.07
CA ASP A 80 -21.79 0.46 -9.96
C ASP A 80 -22.76 0.96 -11.03
N LYS A 81 -22.68 2.23 -11.43
CA LYS A 81 -23.60 2.84 -12.38
C LYS A 81 -23.25 2.55 -13.86
N ILE A 82 -21.99 2.76 -14.25
CA ILE A 82 -21.57 2.73 -15.67
C ILE A 82 -20.69 1.52 -16.03
N GLY A 83 -20.25 0.74 -15.05
CA GLY A 83 -19.43 -0.47 -15.22
C GLY A 83 -18.02 -0.35 -14.63
N ARG A 84 -17.48 -1.50 -14.22
CA ARG A 84 -16.18 -1.59 -13.53
C ARG A 84 -15.03 -1.23 -14.46
N LYS A 85 -14.97 -1.92 -15.60
CA LYS A 85 -13.93 -1.70 -16.61
C LYS A 85 -13.93 -0.28 -17.15
N ARG A 86 -15.12 0.28 -17.43
CA ARG A 86 -15.23 1.66 -17.95
C ARG A 86 -14.65 2.68 -16.99
N VAL A 87 -14.97 2.58 -15.69
CA VAL A 87 -14.43 3.50 -14.68
C VAL A 87 -12.92 3.36 -14.54
N MET A 88 -12.40 2.11 -14.52
CA MET A 88 -10.95 1.88 -14.51
C MET A 88 -10.25 2.53 -15.70
N VAL A 89 -10.76 2.31 -16.92
CA VAL A 89 -10.13 2.84 -18.14
C VAL A 89 -10.17 4.37 -18.15
N ILE A 90 -11.34 4.97 -17.91
CA ILE A 90 -11.48 6.43 -17.93
C ILE A 90 -10.66 7.06 -16.80
N GLY A 91 -10.76 6.55 -15.57
CA GLY A 91 -10.02 7.07 -14.40
C GLY A 91 -8.51 7.01 -14.61
N GLN A 92 -7.99 5.86 -15.08
CA GLN A 92 -6.55 5.70 -15.30
C GLN A 92 -6.04 6.57 -16.46
N LEU A 93 -6.80 6.74 -17.55
CA LEU A 93 -6.42 7.62 -18.64
C LEU A 93 -6.41 9.09 -18.21
N LEU A 94 -7.41 9.50 -17.41
CA LEU A 94 -7.43 10.86 -16.83
C LEU A 94 -6.24 11.04 -15.86
N ALA A 95 -5.96 10.07 -14.98
CA ALA A 95 -4.80 10.13 -14.10
C ALA A 95 -3.49 10.23 -14.89
N SER A 96 -3.30 9.38 -15.91
CA SER A 96 -2.11 9.41 -16.77
C SER A 96 -1.97 10.75 -17.51
N SER A 97 -3.07 11.35 -17.98
CA SER A 97 -3.03 12.65 -18.65
C SER A 97 -2.54 13.77 -17.73
N MET A 98 -2.85 13.73 -16.43
CA MET A 98 -2.32 14.69 -15.45
C MET A 98 -0.79 14.57 -15.33
N PHE A 99 -0.25 13.36 -15.34
CA PHE A 99 1.21 13.17 -15.34
C PHE A 99 1.86 13.61 -16.66
N VAL A 100 1.21 13.41 -17.81
CA VAL A 100 1.70 13.98 -19.08
C VAL A 100 1.79 15.50 -18.99
N VAL A 101 0.78 16.17 -18.43
CA VAL A 101 0.82 17.62 -18.18
C VAL A 101 1.96 17.99 -17.24
N CYS A 102 2.17 17.25 -16.14
CA CYS A 102 3.30 17.48 -15.23
C CYS A 102 4.66 17.37 -15.95
N GLY A 103 4.81 16.38 -16.85
CA GLY A 103 6.03 16.19 -17.63
C GLY A 103 6.37 17.39 -18.51
N PHE A 104 5.37 18.06 -19.12
CA PHE A 104 5.56 19.27 -19.88
C PHE A 104 5.74 20.53 -19.02
N LEU A 105 5.12 20.57 -17.83
CA LEU A 105 5.25 21.69 -16.91
C LEU A 105 6.63 21.76 -16.23
N GLY A 106 7.36 20.64 -16.15
CA GLY A 106 8.70 20.58 -15.56
C GLY A 106 8.72 20.99 -14.10
N THR A 107 9.33 22.14 -13.78
CA THR A 107 9.45 22.69 -12.41
C THR A 107 8.42 23.78 -12.09
N SER A 108 7.32 23.84 -12.84
CA SER A 108 6.25 24.83 -12.62
C SER A 108 5.55 24.64 -11.28
N VAL A 109 5.12 25.75 -10.68
CA VAL A 109 4.30 25.80 -9.46
C VAL A 109 2.93 25.10 -9.60
N TRP A 110 2.51 24.80 -10.82
CA TRP A 110 1.26 24.07 -11.11
C TRP A 110 1.39 22.55 -10.97
N VAL A 111 2.61 22.00 -10.93
CA VAL A 111 2.83 20.55 -10.83
C VAL A 111 2.13 19.93 -9.62
N PRO A 112 2.20 20.48 -8.40
CA PRO A 112 1.47 19.95 -7.26
C PRO A 112 -0.05 19.86 -7.48
N PHE A 113 -0.65 20.83 -8.14
CA PHE A 113 -2.08 20.81 -8.45
C PHE A 113 -2.46 19.63 -9.36
N PHE A 114 -1.69 19.36 -10.41
CA PHE A 114 -1.93 18.23 -11.30
C PHE A 114 -1.63 16.87 -10.64
N ILE A 115 -0.72 16.82 -9.69
CA ILE A 115 -0.49 15.61 -8.87
C ILE A 115 -1.73 15.33 -8.00
N ILE A 116 -2.37 16.32 -7.39
CA ILE A 116 -3.62 16.12 -6.64
C ILE A 116 -4.74 15.61 -7.56
N LEU A 117 -4.88 16.16 -8.77
CA LEU A 117 -5.86 15.68 -9.74
C LEU A 117 -5.56 14.26 -10.20
N ASN A 118 -4.27 13.92 -10.39
CA ASN A 118 -3.86 12.55 -10.69
C ASN A 118 -4.34 11.59 -9.60
N LEU A 119 -4.08 11.90 -8.31
CA LEU A 119 -4.50 11.09 -7.17
C LEU A 119 -6.02 10.96 -7.04
N LEU A 120 -6.75 12.01 -7.34
CA LEU A 120 -8.21 11.99 -7.36
C LEU A 120 -8.74 11.00 -8.41
N PHE A 121 -8.20 11.04 -9.63
CA PHE A 121 -8.60 10.12 -10.70
C PHE A 121 -8.10 8.69 -10.48
N ASP A 122 -6.89 8.52 -9.98
CA ASP A 122 -6.33 7.20 -9.64
C ASP A 122 -7.13 6.55 -8.51
N GLY A 123 -7.50 7.34 -7.48
CA GLY A 123 -8.39 6.91 -6.41
C GLY A 123 -9.72 6.33 -6.92
N ALA A 124 -10.26 6.85 -8.03
CA ALA A 124 -11.49 6.34 -8.61
C ALA A 124 -11.31 4.95 -9.27
N THR A 125 -10.11 4.57 -9.63
CA THR A 125 -9.83 3.30 -10.31
C THR A 125 -9.80 2.10 -9.37
N ASP A 126 -9.35 2.27 -8.13
CA ASP A 126 -9.10 1.15 -7.20
C ASP A 126 -10.36 0.40 -6.76
N PRO A 127 -11.47 1.06 -6.35
CA PRO A 127 -12.70 0.34 -6.03
C PRO A 127 -13.28 -0.38 -7.24
N ALA A 128 -13.15 0.20 -8.44
CA ALA A 128 -13.57 -0.44 -9.68
C ALA A 128 -12.72 -1.68 -10.01
N ARG A 129 -11.40 -1.61 -9.79
CA ARG A 129 -10.46 -2.73 -9.96
C ARG A 129 -10.77 -3.87 -9.00
N ASN A 130 -10.99 -3.57 -7.71
CA ASN A 130 -11.32 -4.55 -6.70
C ASN A 130 -12.68 -5.22 -6.97
N ALA A 131 -13.68 -4.45 -7.40
CA ALA A 131 -14.97 -4.98 -7.79
C ALA A 131 -14.85 -5.88 -9.03
N LEU A 132 -14.14 -5.44 -10.08
CA LEU A 132 -13.90 -6.23 -11.29
C LEU A 132 -13.19 -7.55 -10.96
N MET A 133 -12.13 -7.52 -10.14
CA MET A 133 -11.43 -8.73 -9.69
C MET A 133 -12.37 -9.68 -8.93
N THR A 134 -13.24 -9.13 -8.09
CA THR A 134 -14.23 -9.91 -7.34
C THR A 134 -15.27 -10.55 -8.27
N ASP A 135 -15.75 -9.80 -9.26
CA ASP A 135 -16.79 -10.25 -10.19
C ASP A 135 -16.30 -11.36 -11.15
N ILE A 136 -15.01 -11.31 -11.55
CA ILE A 136 -14.41 -12.31 -12.46
C ILE A 136 -13.86 -13.56 -11.76
N THR A 137 -13.94 -13.60 -10.42
CA THR A 137 -13.43 -14.69 -9.58
C THR A 137 -14.55 -15.34 -8.77
N THR A 138 -14.41 -16.63 -8.48
CA THR A 138 -15.30 -17.35 -7.58
C THR A 138 -14.75 -17.32 -6.14
N PRO A 139 -15.58 -17.58 -5.11
CA PRO A 139 -15.09 -17.63 -3.72
C PRO A 139 -13.87 -18.54 -3.52
N GLU A 140 -13.79 -19.66 -4.28
CA GLU A 140 -12.75 -20.67 -4.17
C GLU A 140 -11.39 -20.18 -4.73
N ASN A 141 -11.38 -19.36 -5.78
CA ASN A 141 -10.14 -18.89 -6.44
C ASN A 141 -9.83 -17.41 -6.17
N ARG A 142 -10.74 -16.67 -5.52
CA ARG A 142 -10.62 -15.23 -5.27
C ARG A 142 -9.38 -14.87 -4.48
N GLN A 143 -9.11 -15.59 -3.38
CA GLN A 143 -7.93 -15.34 -2.54
C GLN A 143 -6.63 -15.50 -3.33
N VAL A 144 -6.53 -16.54 -4.13
CA VAL A 144 -5.36 -16.82 -4.97
C VAL A 144 -5.20 -15.76 -6.05
N SER A 145 -6.31 -15.29 -6.64
CA SER A 145 -6.31 -14.23 -7.65
C SER A 145 -5.82 -12.89 -7.11
N PHE A 146 -6.30 -12.48 -5.94
CA PHE A 146 -5.80 -11.27 -5.26
C PHE A 146 -4.32 -11.40 -4.86
N SER A 147 -3.90 -12.59 -4.39
CA SER A 147 -2.49 -12.88 -4.07
C SER A 147 -1.59 -12.76 -5.31
N LEU A 148 -2.05 -13.27 -6.46
CA LEU A 148 -1.31 -13.14 -7.72
C LEU A 148 -1.16 -11.67 -8.13
N ASN A 149 -2.23 -10.89 -8.00
CA ASN A 149 -2.19 -9.46 -8.32
C ASN A 149 -1.23 -8.69 -7.39
N TYR A 150 -1.22 -9.00 -6.09
CA TYR A 150 -0.27 -8.44 -5.13
C TYR A 150 1.18 -8.81 -5.47
N LEU A 151 1.43 -10.06 -5.88
CA LEU A 151 2.75 -10.48 -6.38
C LEU A 151 3.15 -9.67 -7.61
N GLY A 152 2.24 -9.46 -8.57
CA GLY A 152 2.48 -8.63 -9.75
C GLY A 152 2.85 -7.20 -9.40
N HIS A 153 2.16 -6.59 -8.42
CA HIS A 153 2.48 -5.25 -7.94
C HIS A 153 3.92 -5.17 -7.40
N ASN A 154 4.31 -6.10 -6.51
CA ASN A 154 5.66 -6.11 -5.95
C ASN A 154 6.74 -6.41 -7.00
N MET A 155 6.46 -7.29 -7.97
CA MET A 155 7.37 -7.54 -9.10
C MET A 155 7.61 -6.28 -9.94
N GLY A 156 6.57 -5.51 -10.22
CA GLY A 156 6.69 -4.24 -10.93
C GLY A 156 7.42 -3.19 -10.08
N PHE A 157 7.03 -3.04 -8.82
CA PHE A 157 7.63 -2.10 -7.88
C PHE A 157 9.11 -2.39 -7.61
N ALA A 158 9.57 -3.63 -7.76
CA ALA A 158 11.00 -3.96 -7.66
C ALA A 158 11.87 -3.27 -8.73
N LEU A 159 11.31 -2.91 -9.87
CA LEU A 159 12.04 -2.27 -10.98
C LEU A 159 11.82 -0.75 -11.04
N GLY A 160 10.61 -0.30 -10.74
CA GLY A 160 10.20 1.10 -10.88
C GLY A 160 11.12 2.08 -10.16
N PRO A 161 11.32 1.97 -8.85
CA PRO A 161 12.15 2.92 -8.08
C PRO A 161 13.63 2.95 -8.49
N VAL A 162 14.19 1.84 -8.96
CA VAL A 162 15.57 1.85 -9.50
C VAL A 162 15.64 2.73 -10.74
N ILE A 163 14.75 2.51 -11.70
CA ILE A 163 14.69 3.30 -12.92
C ILE A 163 14.47 4.78 -12.59
N ALA A 164 13.52 5.06 -11.70
CA ALA A 164 13.20 6.41 -11.27
C ALA A 164 14.40 7.10 -10.58
N GLY A 165 15.16 6.38 -9.75
CA GLY A 165 16.34 6.92 -9.08
C GLY A 165 17.44 7.38 -10.04
N PHE A 166 17.67 6.65 -11.14
CA PHE A 166 18.60 7.06 -12.18
C PHE A 166 18.07 8.23 -13.03
N LEU A 167 16.75 8.26 -13.28
CA LEU A 167 16.13 9.33 -14.06
C LEU A 167 15.98 10.63 -13.28
N PHE A 168 15.99 10.57 -11.95
CA PHE A 168 15.59 11.67 -11.08
C PHE A 168 16.31 12.97 -11.36
N TYR A 169 17.64 12.96 -11.46
CA TYR A 169 18.43 14.14 -11.80
C TYR A 169 18.74 14.26 -13.30
N ALA A 170 18.91 13.13 -13.99
CA ALA A 170 19.29 13.13 -15.41
C ALA A 170 18.14 13.61 -16.32
N ALA A 171 16.91 13.26 -16.01
CA ALA A 171 15.76 13.56 -16.86
C ALA A 171 14.44 13.55 -16.05
N PRO A 172 14.21 14.50 -15.12
CA PRO A 172 13.10 14.49 -14.18
C PRO A 172 11.72 14.45 -14.84
N GLY A 173 11.54 15.04 -16.02
CA GLY A 173 10.28 14.96 -16.79
C GLY A 173 9.89 13.52 -17.15
N TRP A 174 10.87 12.62 -17.32
CA TRP A 174 10.60 11.22 -17.60
C TRP A 174 10.04 10.44 -16.43
N LEU A 175 10.12 10.94 -15.20
CA LEU A 175 9.40 10.35 -14.07
C LEU A 175 7.90 10.42 -14.32
N PHE A 176 7.41 11.53 -14.84
CA PHE A 176 5.99 11.71 -15.17
C PHE A 176 5.60 10.98 -16.46
N PHE A 177 6.37 11.16 -17.54
CA PHE A 177 6.07 10.49 -18.80
C PHE A 177 6.14 8.97 -18.69
N GLY A 178 7.18 8.43 -18.03
CA GLY A 178 7.34 7.00 -17.83
C GLY A 178 6.19 6.39 -17.01
N ASN A 179 5.77 7.08 -15.94
CA ASN A 179 4.60 6.66 -15.16
C ASN A 179 3.32 6.68 -16.02
N ALA A 180 3.10 7.76 -16.78
CA ALA A 180 1.93 7.89 -17.65
C ALA A 180 1.91 6.81 -18.75
N ILE A 181 3.04 6.53 -19.38
CA ILE A 181 3.18 5.52 -20.42
C ILE A 181 2.89 4.13 -19.87
N ALA A 182 3.52 3.74 -18.77
CA ALA A 182 3.33 2.43 -18.16
C ALA A 182 1.88 2.21 -17.71
N ALA A 183 1.26 3.19 -17.04
CA ALA A 183 -0.13 3.16 -16.63
C ALA A 183 -1.08 3.10 -17.83
N THR A 184 -0.81 3.86 -18.89
CA THR A 184 -1.62 3.87 -20.13
C THR A 184 -1.54 2.52 -20.84
N ILE A 185 -0.35 1.94 -21.02
CA ILE A 185 -0.20 0.61 -21.62
C ILE A 185 -0.93 -0.43 -20.76
N SER A 186 -0.75 -0.41 -19.45
CA SER A 186 -1.44 -1.30 -18.51
C SER A 186 -2.96 -1.27 -18.71
N ILE A 187 -3.56 -0.08 -18.73
CA ILE A 187 -5.01 0.06 -18.81
C ILE A 187 -5.57 -0.24 -20.22
N ILE A 188 -4.79 -0.01 -21.26
CA ILE A 188 -5.13 -0.42 -22.63
C ILE A 188 -5.25 -1.95 -22.70
N PHE A 189 -4.30 -2.70 -22.11
CA PHE A 189 -4.39 -4.16 -22.03
C PHE A 189 -5.67 -4.61 -21.32
N VAL A 190 -6.01 -4.00 -20.18
CA VAL A 190 -7.27 -4.28 -19.48
C VAL A 190 -8.48 -3.94 -20.37
N GLY A 191 -8.46 -2.80 -21.02
CA GLY A 191 -9.55 -2.32 -21.88
C GLY A 191 -9.90 -3.27 -23.02
N PHE A 192 -8.87 -3.86 -23.67
CA PHE A 192 -9.08 -4.78 -24.80
C PHE A 192 -9.28 -6.24 -24.38
N MET A 193 -8.64 -6.70 -23.32
CA MET A 193 -8.56 -8.14 -23.02
C MET A 193 -9.46 -8.59 -21.87
N VAL A 194 -9.98 -7.65 -21.04
CA VAL A 194 -10.88 -7.98 -19.93
C VAL A 194 -12.31 -7.56 -20.33
N PRO A 195 -13.32 -8.45 -20.21
CA PRO A 195 -14.72 -8.08 -20.43
C PRO A 195 -15.22 -7.15 -19.32
N GLU A 196 -16.31 -6.39 -19.59
CA GLU A 196 -17.03 -5.69 -18.55
C GLU A 196 -17.68 -6.71 -17.61
N SER A 197 -17.55 -6.48 -16.29
CA SER A 197 -18.02 -7.44 -15.27
C SER A 197 -19.24 -6.93 -14.48
N LYS A 198 -19.78 -5.76 -14.85
CA LYS A 198 -20.95 -5.24 -14.15
C LYS A 198 -22.08 -6.27 -14.15
N PRO A 199 -22.57 -6.71 -12.96
CA PRO A 199 -23.71 -7.60 -12.85
C PRO A 199 -24.94 -6.98 -13.52
N ASP A 200 -25.72 -7.78 -14.23
CA ASP A 200 -27.02 -7.36 -14.75
C ASP A 200 -28.08 -7.30 -13.61
N GLN A 201 -29.21 -6.68 -13.90
CA GLN A 201 -30.26 -6.54 -12.90
C GLN A 201 -30.84 -7.88 -12.43
N ALA A 202 -30.90 -8.88 -13.31
CA ALA A 202 -31.39 -10.21 -12.99
C ALA A 202 -30.44 -10.93 -12.01
N ALA A 203 -29.12 -10.79 -12.17
CA ALA A 203 -28.13 -11.33 -11.24
C ALA A 203 -28.21 -10.64 -9.86
N ILE A 204 -28.48 -9.33 -9.82
CA ILE A 204 -28.67 -8.57 -8.59
C ILE A 204 -29.94 -9.05 -7.87
N GLU A 205 -31.06 -9.20 -8.58
CA GLU A 205 -32.33 -9.69 -8.02
C GLU A 205 -32.20 -11.12 -7.51
N ALA A 206 -31.51 -12.01 -8.24
CA ALA A 206 -31.26 -13.37 -7.80
C ALA A 206 -30.44 -13.42 -6.49
N SER A 207 -29.52 -12.45 -6.29
CA SER A 207 -28.71 -12.37 -5.05
C SER A 207 -29.51 -12.06 -3.79
N TYR A 208 -30.69 -11.41 -3.90
CA TYR A 208 -31.56 -11.13 -2.75
C TYR A 208 -32.27 -12.41 -2.21
N HIS A 209 -32.36 -13.43 -3.01
CA HIS A 209 -33.02 -14.71 -2.67
C HIS A 209 -32.03 -15.78 -2.17
N THR A 210 -30.74 -15.53 -2.26
CA THR A 210 -29.72 -16.40 -1.69
C THR A 210 -29.46 -16.02 -0.23
N ASP A 211 -29.36 -16.98 0.67
CA ASP A 211 -28.87 -16.81 2.05
C ASP A 211 -27.36 -16.51 2.03
N SER A 212 -27.01 -15.33 1.49
CA SER A 212 -25.63 -14.86 1.44
C SER A 212 -25.26 -14.30 2.82
N PRO A 213 -24.04 -14.61 3.34
CA PRO A 213 -23.49 -14.00 4.56
C PRO A 213 -23.38 -12.47 4.49
N GLU A 214 -23.58 -11.88 3.32
CA GLU A 214 -23.49 -10.43 3.06
C GLU A 214 -24.77 -9.66 3.34
N LYS A 215 -25.84 -10.32 3.84
CA LYS A 215 -27.09 -9.67 4.19
C LYS A 215 -26.88 -8.62 5.28
N ALA A 216 -27.22 -7.36 5.01
CA ALA A 216 -27.10 -6.25 5.94
C ALA A 216 -27.95 -6.47 7.18
N HIS A 217 -27.33 -6.62 8.35
CA HIS A 217 -28.03 -6.65 9.64
C HIS A 217 -28.39 -5.23 10.11
N PRO A 218 -29.60 -5.01 10.71
CA PRO A 218 -29.97 -3.75 11.30
C PRO A 218 -29.18 -3.51 12.59
N GLY A 219 -28.12 -2.75 12.50
CA GLY A 219 -27.29 -2.30 13.62
C GLY A 219 -26.29 -1.28 13.12
N GLY A 220 -26.23 -0.09 13.75
CA GLY A 220 -25.31 0.97 13.35
C GLY A 220 -23.86 0.49 13.40
N LEU A 221 -23.09 0.88 12.40
CA LEU A 221 -21.68 0.56 12.23
C LEU A 221 -20.84 0.83 13.49
N PHE A 222 -21.06 1.97 14.15
CA PHE A 222 -20.39 2.35 15.39
C PHE A 222 -20.66 1.40 16.54
N LYS A 223 -21.92 0.91 16.68
CA LYS A 223 -22.27 -0.05 17.73
C LYS A 223 -21.53 -1.37 17.54
N ALA A 224 -21.43 -1.86 16.31
CA ALA A 224 -20.67 -3.07 16.00
C ALA A 224 -19.16 -2.89 16.27
N LEU A 225 -18.60 -1.72 15.97
CA LEU A 225 -17.19 -1.41 16.16
C LEU A 225 -16.83 -1.33 17.66
N PHE A 226 -17.63 -0.60 18.44
CA PHE A 226 -17.43 -0.49 19.90
C PHE A 226 -17.71 -1.78 20.68
N SER A 227 -18.44 -2.73 20.09
CA SER A 227 -18.62 -4.07 20.68
C SER A 227 -17.37 -4.95 20.58
N ARG A 228 -16.36 -4.55 19.80
CA ARG A 228 -15.10 -5.28 19.59
C ARG A 228 -13.87 -4.43 19.94
N PRO A 229 -13.69 -4.06 21.21
CA PRO A 229 -12.63 -3.13 21.63
C PRO A 229 -11.23 -3.63 21.26
N ARG A 230 -11.00 -4.95 21.22
CA ARG A 230 -9.70 -5.54 20.84
C ARG A 230 -9.29 -5.18 19.42
N LEU A 231 -10.24 -5.20 18.48
CA LEU A 231 -9.97 -4.82 17.09
C LEU A 231 -9.71 -3.32 16.93
N LEU A 232 -10.39 -2.49 17.73
CA LEU A 232 -10.13 -1.05 17.78
C LEU A 232 -8.74 -0.74 18.33
N ILE A 233 -8.36 -1.36 19.45
CA ILE A 233 -7.04 -1.21 20.05
C ILE A 233 -5.96 -1.65 19.06
N LEU A 234 -6.14 -2.80 18.41
CA LEU A 234 -5.25 -3.25 17.34
C LEU A 234 -5.10 -2.17 16.25
N ALA A 235 -6.22 -1.67 15.70
CA ALA A 235 -6.19 -0.68 14.64
C ALA A 235 -5.44 0.60 15.06
N VAL A 236 -5.65 1.07 16.29
CA VAL A 236 -4.91 2.21 16.85
C VAL A 236 -3.42 1.90 16.98
N CYS A 237 -3.05 0.70 17.44
CA CYS A 237 -1.63 0.32 17.52
C CYS A 237 -0.97 0.25 16.13
N ILE A 238 -1.69 -0.29 15.14
CA ILE A 238 -1.19 -0.35 13.76
C ILE A 238 -1.09 1.05 13.13
N THR A 239 -1.89 2.03 13.56
CA THR A 239 -1.72 3.43 13.14
C THR A 239 -0.30 3.95 13.43
N PHE A 240 0.29 3.57 14.57
CA PHE A 240 1.68 3.94 14.89
C PHE A 240 2.71 3.22 14.00
N PHE A 241 2.44 1.98 13.59
CA PHE A 241 3.28 1.26 12.62
C PHE A 241 3.17 1.87 11.23
N SER A 242 1.95 2.20 10.80
CA SER A 242 1.71 2.89 9.54
C SER A 242 2.39 4.26 9.48
N PHE A 243 2.40 4.99 10.61
CA PHE A 243 3.16 6.24 10.73
C PHE A 243 4.66 6.00 10.53
N ALA A 244 5.23 4.99 11.21
CA ALA A 244 6.64 4.67 11.09
C ALA A 244 7.00 4.24 9.66
N TYR A 245 6.22 3.36 9.07
CA TYR A 245 6.46 2.86 7.71
C TYR A 245 6.34 3.94 6.63
N SER A 246 5.38 4.86 6.77
CA SER A 246 5.20 5.96 5.82
C SER A 246 6.43 6.87 5.69
N GLN A 247 7.29 6.90 6.69
CA GLN A 247 8.54 7.65 6.66
C GLN A 247 9.58 7.04 5.70
N SER A 248 9.40 5.81 5.27
CA SER A 248 10.21 5.23 4.18
C SER A 248 9.99 5.96 2.85
N LEU A 249 8.83 6.60 2.67
CA LEU A 249 8.50 7.40 1.47
C LEU A 249 8.74 8.90 1.67
N PHE A 250 8.91 9.37 2.92
CA PHE A 250 9.14 10.78 3.22
C PHE A 250 10.56 11.05 3.74
N ALA A 251 10.91 10.52 4.92
CA ALA A 251 12.19 10.83 5.57
C ALA A 251 13.38 10.12 4.91
N LEU A 252 13.20 8.88 4.43
CA LEU A 252 14.29 8.08 3.89
C LEU A 252 14.88 8.68 2.59
N PRO A 253 14.09 9.09 1.58
CA PRO A 253 14.65 9.74 0.40
C PRO A 253 15.33 11.06 0.72
N LEU A 254 14.79 11.88 1.64
CA LEU A 254 15.45 13.11 2.10
C LEU A 254 16.79 12.80 2.80
N TYR A 255 16.83 11.75 3.61
CA TYR A 255 18.03 11.34 4.32
C TYR A 255 19.12 10.83 3.38
N THR A 256 18.79 9.97 2.43
CA THR A 256 19.77 9.48 1.45
C THR A 256 20.34 10.60 0.60
N THR A 257 19.52 11.57 0.17
CA THR A 257 20.00 12.72 -0.59
C THR A 257 20.81 13.71 0.26
N SER A 258 20.49 13.85 1.56
CA SER A 258 21.32 14.66 2.47
C SER A 258 22.71 14.08 2.70
N LEU A 259 22.87 12.74 2.65
CA LEU A 259 24.15 12.04 2.81
C LEU A 259 24.98 12.00 1.52
N TYR A 260 24.32 11.78 0.37
CA TYR A 260 24.99 11.40 -0.87
C TYR A 260 24.70 12.33 -2.04
N GLY A 261 24.01 13.47 -1.82
CA GLY A 261 23.65 14.40 -2.88
C GLY A 261 22.83 13.71 -3.98
N GLU A 262 23.20 13.93 -5.24
CA GLU A 262 22.49 13.35 -6.39
C GLU A 262 22.48 11.81 -6.40
N ALA A 263 23.55 11.17 -5.94
CA ALA A 263 23.61 9.71 -5.82
C ALA A 263 22.61 9.14 -4.78
N GLY A 264 22.16 9.98 -3.85
CA GLY A 264 21.18 9.59 -2.82
C GLY A 264 19.83 9.18 -3.39
N ALA A 265 19.40 9.74 -4.51
CA ALA A 265 18.16 9.34 -5.18
C ALA A 265 18.26 7.92 -5.78
N ALA A 266 19.39 7.59 -6.41
CA ALA A 266 19.66 6.25 -6.94
C ALA A 266 19.77 5.22 -5.80
N LEU A 267 20.44 5.59 -4.70
CA LEU A 267 20.54 4.77 -3.49
C LEU A 267 19.16 4.47 -2.91
N TYR A 268 18.33 5.49 -2.74
CA TYR A 268 16.94 5.32 -2.26
C TYR A 268 16.13 4.39 -3.18
N GLY A 269 16.19 4.60 -4.49
CA GLY A 269 15.50 3.75 -5.46
C GLY A 269 15.92 2.28 -5.35
N SER A 270 17.23 2.01 -5.21
CA SER A 270 17.74 0.65 -5.03
C SER A 270 17.34 0.02 -3.67
N MET A 271 17.24 0.82 -2.59
CA MET A 271 16.72 0.36 -1.30
C MET A 271 15.25 -0.03 -1.39
N MET A 272 14.41 0.74 -2.12
CA MET A 272 12.99 0.41 -2.32
C MET A 272 12.83 -0.85 -3.19
N SER A 273 13.68 -1.05 -4.15
CA SER A 273 13.71 -2.29 -4.93
C SER A 273 14.15 -3.49 -4.09
N LEU A 274 15.14 -3.32 -3.21
CA LEU A 274 15.52 -4.34 -2.25
C LEU A 274 14.35 -4.69 -1.31
N ASN A 275 13.61 -3.68 -0.83
CA ASN A 275 12.39 -3.90 -0.04
C ASN A 275 11.42 -4.83 -0.80
N ALA A 276 11.06 -4.51 -2.04
CA ALA A 276 10.14 -5.33 -2.83
C ALA A 276 10.66 -6.77 -3.06
N ILE A 277 11.95 -6.93 -3.34
CA ILE A 277 12.59 -8.24 -3.50
C ILE A 277 12.51 -9.05 -2.19
N VAL A 278 12.82 -8.43 -1.05
CA VAL A 278 12.74 -9.08 0.26
C VAL A 278 11.31 -9.49 0.57
N VAL A 279 10.30 -8.65 0.29
CA VAL A 279 8.89 -9.02 0.45
C VAL A 279 8.56 -10.27 -0.34
N VAL A 280 8.89 -10.31 -1.63
CA VAL A 280 8.58 -11.45 -2.51
C VAL A 280 9.28 -12.73 -2.04
N CYS A 281 10.56 -12.63 -1.68
CA CYS A 281 11.36 -13.80 -1.31
C CYS A 281 11.05 -14.32 0.10
N SER A 282 10.73 -13.42 1.05
CA SER A 282 10.61 -13.81 2.46
C SER A 282 9.19 -14.17 2.89
N ASN A 283 8.15 -13.68 2.19
CA ASN A 283 6.76 -13.78 2.63
C ASN A 283 6.33 -15.24 2.94
N ALA A 284 6.52 -16.16 2.01
CA ALA A 284 6.13 -17.55 2.19
C ALA A 284 6.88 -18.21 3.37
N PHE A 285 8.18 -17.89 3.50
CA PHE A 285 9.04 -18.42 4.55
C PHE A 285 8.64 -17.90 5.94
N ILE A 286 8.38 -16.60 6.04
CA ILE A 286 7.91 -15.93 7.26
C ILE A 286 6.58 -16.53 7.72
N VAL A 287 5.60 -16.65 6.81
CA VAL A 287 4.30 -17.26 7.12
C VAL A 287 4.46 -18.70 7.62
N MET A 288 5.30 -19.51 6.97
CA MET A 288 5.56 -20.89 7.36
C MET A 288 6.12 -20.99 8.79
N ILE A 289 7.06 -20.13 9.16
CA ILE A 289 7.69 -20.14 10.48
C ILE A 289 6.73 -19.60 11.55
N LEU A 290 6.08 -18.47 11.26
CA LEU A 290 5.35 -17.71 12.27
C LEU A 290 3.91 -18.19 12.50
N ARG A 291 3.32 -19.00 11.60
CA ARG A 291 1.96 -19.55 11.77
C ARG A 291 1.74 -20.34 13.06
N ARG A 292 2.82 -20.84 13.68
CA ARG A 292 2.79 -21.59 14.97
C ARG A 292 2.71 -20.69 16.20
N PHE A 293 2.93 -19.38 16.03
CA PHE A 293 2.88 -18.42 17.12
C PHE A 293 1.60 -17.61 17.08
N HIS A 294 1.23 -17.02 18.22
CA HIS A 294 0.06 -16.16 18.30
C HIS A 294 0.24 -14.89 17.44
N PRO A 295 -0.78 -14.48 16.64
CA PRO A 295 -0.64 -13.36 15.72
C PRO A 295 -0.20 -12.05 16.39
N LEU A 296 -0.75 -11.71 17.57
CA LEU A 296 -0.36 -10.49 18.30
C LEU A 296 1.11 -10.52 18.75
N ARG A 297 1.67 -11.70 19.07
CA ARG A 297 3.10 -11.84 19.37
C ARG A 297 3.96 -11.55 18.13
N ASN A 298 3.51 -12.02 16.97
CA ASN A 298 4.19 -11.76 15.70
C ASN A 298 4.13 -10.28 15.34
N ILE A 299 2.97 -9.63 15.53
CA ILE A 299 2.78 -8.19 15.29
C ILE A 299 3.68 -7.35 16.24
N ALA A 300 3.83 -7.77 17.51
CA ALA A 300 4.77 -7.12 18.42
C ALA A 300 6.24 -7.24 17.93
N LEU A 301 6.63 -8.41 17.40
CA LEU A 301 7.94 -8.58 16.76
C LEU A 301 8.13 -7.64 15.57
N ALA A 302 7.10 -7.49 14.73
CA ALA A 302 7.12 -6.56 13.61
C ALA A 302 7.39 -5.12 14.07
N GLY A 303 6.71 -4.68 15.15
CA GLY A 303 6.93 -3.35 15.72
C GLY A 303 8.36 -3.14 16.26
N ILE A 304 8.97 -4.17 16.85
CA ILE A 304 10.38 -4.14 17.27
C ILE A 304 11.29 -3.97 16.04
N LEU A 305 11.02 -4.73 14.95
CA LEU A 305 11.80 -4.63 13.73
C LEU A 305 11.66 -3.26 13.07
N TYR A 306 10.48 -2.64 13.08
CA TYR A 306 10.28 -1.27 12.65
C TYR A 306 11.07 -0.28 13.54
N ALA A 307 10.97 -0.41 14.86
CA ALA A 307 11.67 0.46 15.78
C ALA A 307 13.19 0.39 15.56
N VAL A 308 13.77 -0.80 15.48
CA VAL A 308 15.21 -1.00 15.22
C VAL A 308 15.57 -0.52 13.82
N GLY A 309 14.86 -1.00 12.79
CA GLY A 309 15.16 -0.71 11.39
C GLY A 309 15.19 0.79 11.10
N PHE A 310 14.16 1.51 11.52
CA PHE A 310 14.07 2.95 11.25
C PHE A 310 14.91 3.81 12.20
N THR A 311 14.95 3.52 13.51
CA THR A 311 15.73 4.35 14.44
C THR A 311 17.22 4.28 14.12
N CYS A 312 17.74 3.08 13.84
CA CYS A 312 19.15 2.91 13.52
C CYS A 312 19.55 3.55 12.18
N MET A 313 18.61 3.83 11.27
CA MET A 313 18.92 4.56 10.04
C MET A 313 19.52 5.93 10.31
N GLY A 314 19.02 6.65 11.34
CA GLY A 314 19.58 7.95 11.72
C GLY A 314 20.99 7.91 12.33
N LEU A 315 21.48 6.73 12.66
CA LEU A 315 22.80 6.53 13.30
C LEU A 315 23.87 6.06 12.31
N VAL A 316 23.50 5.69 11.08
CA VAL A 316 24.42 5.11 10.09
C VAL A 316 24.49 5.95 8.83
N GLN A 317 25.68 5.97 8.23
CA GLN A 317 25.90 6.73 7.00
C GLN A 317 26.32 5.82 5.83
N ALA A 318 27.03 4.70 6.08
CA ALA A 318 27.50 3.84 5.00
C ALA A 318 26.34 3.08 4.33
N PRO A 319 26.30 2.98 2.97
CA PRO A 319 25.22 2.37 2.20
C PRO A 319 24.89 0.94 2.63
N ILE A 320 25.92 0.16 2.97
CA ILE A 320 25.71 -1.24 3.39
C ILE A 320 24.79 -1.35 4.61
N TRP A 321 24.92 -0.46 5.58
CA TRP A 321 24.06 -0.46 6.77
C TRP A 321 22.63 -0.01 6.43
N LEU A 322 22.49 0.96 5.50
CA LEU A 322 21.17 1.39 5.02
C LEU A 322 20.43 0.22 4.34
N TYR A 323 21.10 -0.57 3.52
CA TYR A 323 20.53 -1.78 2.93
C TYR A 323 20.16 -2.83 3.97
N LEU A 324 21.03 -3.10 4.95
CA LEU A 324 20.74 -4.06 6.02
C LEU A 324 19.53 -3.63 6.86
N LEU A 325 19.44 -2.35 7.22
CA LEU A 325 18.30 -1.82 7.94
C LEU A 325 17.01 -1.81 7.10
N THR A 326 17.13 -1.64 5.78
CA THR A 326 16.01 -1.85 4.85
C THR A 326 15.48 -3.28 4.94
N ILE A 327 16.35 -4.28 4.94
CA ILE A 327 15.93 -5.68 5.14
C ILE A 327 15.22 -5.84 6.49
N VAL A 328 15.75 -5.24 7.57
CA VAL A 328 15.18 -5.35 8.92
C VAL A 328 13.75 -4.80 8.97
N PHE A 329 13.51 -3.57 8.51
CA PHE A 329 12.16 -3.01 8.54
C PHE A 329 11.22 -3.71 7.54
N THR A 330 11.74 -4.20 6.42
CA THR A 330 10.96 -4.98 5.45
C THR A 330 10.47 -6.31 6.03
N LEU A 331 11.31 -7.00 6.80
CA LEU A 331 10.86 -8.20 7.53
C LEU A 331 9.74 -7.84 8.52
N GLY A 332 9.84 -6.69 9.20
CA GLY A 332 8.77 -6.13 10.02
C GLY A 332 7.48 -5.93 9.23
N GLU A 333 7.57 -5.33 8.04
CA GLU A 333 6.45 -5.10 7.12
C GLU A 333 5.72 -6.40 6.74
N VAL A 334 6.47 -7.42 6.33
CA VAL A 334 5.88 -8.71 5.93
C VAL A 334 5.18 -9.38 7.10
N ILE A 335 5.78 -9.33 8.29
CA ILE A 335 5.19 -9.90 9.51
C ILE A 335 3.92 -9.16 9.91
N ASP A 336 3.96 -7.83 9.91
CA ASP A 336 2.80 -6.98 10.24
C ASP A 336 1.66 -7.23 9.26
N ALA A 337 1.88 -7.06 7.97
CA ALA A 337 0.87 -7.20 6.94
C ALA A 337 0.16 -8.56 7.01
N THR A 338 0.92 -9.66 7.13
CA THR A 338 0.36 -11.01 7.14
C THR A 338 -0.42 -11.32 8.41
N ASN A 339 0.09 -10.95 9.58
CA ASN A 339 -0.52 -11.30 10.87
C ASN A 339 -1.66 -10.36 11.27
N THR A 340 -1.60 -9.08 10.89
CA THR A 340 -2.67 -8.11 11.14
C THR A 340 -3.93 -8.49 10.36
N HIS A 341 -3.81 -8.80 9.07
CA HIS A 341 -4.95 -9.27 8.28
C HIS A 341 -5.52 -10.58 8.81
N TYR A 342 -4.68 -11.52 9.19
CA TYR A 342 -5.09 -12.80 9.76
C TYR A 342 -5.84 -12.62 11.09
N TYR A 343 -5.32 -11.78 12.01
CA TYR A 343 -5.98 -11.51 13.29
C TYR A 343 -7.34 -10.83 13.11
N ILE A 344 -7.41 -9.82 12.23
CA ILE A 344 -8.67 -9.12 11.92
C ILE A 344 -9.70 -10.12 11.35
N ALA A 345 -9.30 -10.94 10.38
CA ALA A 345 -10.22 -11.90 9.74
C ALA A 345 -10.80 -12.90 10.74
N ASN A 346 -9.99 -13.40 11.69
CA ASN A 346 -10.42 -14.38 12.67
C ASN A 346 -11.23 -13.79 13.83
N ASN A 347 -11.13 -12.48 14.10
CA ASN A 347 -11.83 -11.82 15.20
C ASN A 347 -13.03 -10.98 14.73
N THR A 348 -13.27 -10.90 13.41
CA THR A 348 -14.41 -10.16 12.86
C THR A 348 -15.61 -11.08 12.67
N PRO A 349 -16.79 -10.76 13.25
CA PRO A 349 -18.01 -11.55 13.04
C PRO A 349 -18.36 -11.63 11.55
N ILE A 350 -18.82 -12.81 11.11
CA ILE A 350 -19.17 -13.08 9.70
C ILE A 350 -20.19 -12.06 9.18
N SER A 351 -21.19 -11.71 10.01
CA SER A 351 -22.24 -10.74 9.67
C SER A 351 -21.77 -9.27 9.53
N HIS A 352 -20.53 -8.95 9.94
CA HIS A 352 -20.00 -7.58 9.97
C HIS A 352 -18.68 -7.42 9.23
N ARG A 353 -18.19 -8.46 8.54
CA ARG A 353 -16.89 -8.47 7.86
C ARG A 353 -16.71 -7.27 6.93
N ALA A 354 -17.71 -7.00 6.08
CA ALA A 354 -17.63 -5.88 5.13
C ALA A 354 -17.48 -4.51 5.84
N ARG A 355 -18.19 -4.32 6.96
CA ARG A 355 -18.13 -3.07 7.74
C ARG A 355 -16.78 -2.87 8.43
N PHE A 356 -16.22 -3.94 9.02
CA PHE A 356 -14.90 -3.90 9.64
C PHE A 356 -13.79 -3.71 8.61
N SER A 357 -13.90 -4.37 7.44
CA SER A 357 -12.97 -4.20 6.32
C SER A 357 -13.00 -2.79 5.72
N ALA A 358 -14.08 -2.03 5.90
CA ALA A 358 -14.16 -0.64 5.45
C ALA A 358 -13.54 0.33 6.48
N ILE A 359 -13.75 0.11 7.79
CA ILE A 359 -13.36 1.08 8.83
C ILE A 359 -11.95 0.86 9.36
N LEU A 360 -11.56 -0.39 9.64
CA LEU A 360 -10.25 -0.65 10.24
C LEU A 360 -9.09 -0.14 9.38
N PRO A 361 -9.08 -0.34 8.03
CA PRO A 361 -8.04 0.24 7.18
C PRO A 361 -8.00 1.77 7.21
N VAL A 362 -9.15 2.45 7.38
CA VAL A 362 -9.19 3.91 7.51
C VAL A 362 -8.49 4.35 8.79
N ILE A 363 -8.78 3.70 9.93
CA ILE A 363 -8.11 4.01 11.20
C ILE A 363 -6.59 3.74 11.09
N MET A 364 -6.22 2.56 10.59
CA MET A 364 -4.81 2.17 10.43
C MET A 364 -4.07 3.10 9.45
N GLY A 365 -4.73 3.52 8.37
CA GLY A 365 -4.16 4.41 7.37
C GLY A 365 -3.98 5.87 7.81
N MET A 366 -4.61 6.30 8.91
CA MET A 366 -4.43 7.65 9.44
C MET A 366 -2.95 7.94 9.77
N GLY A 367 -2.22 6.94 10.29
CA GLY A 367 -0.80 7.07 10.55
C GLY A 367 -0.01 7.42 9.28
N HIS A 368 -0.32 6.74 8.19
CA HIS A 368 0.31 6.98 6.89
C HIS A 368 0.02 8.38 6.34
N ALA A 369 -1.21 8.85 6.47
CA ALA A 369 -1.60 10.19 6.01
C ALA A 369 -0.97 11.33 6.83
N ILE A 370 -0.79 11.14 8.15
CA ILE A 370 -0.27 12.20 9.05
C ILE A 370 1.27 12.21 9.09
N ALA A 371 1.92 11.09 8.80
CA ALA A 371 3.37 10.94 8.95
C ALA A 371 4.20 11.97 8.17
N PRO A 372 3.93 12.28 6.89
CA PRO A 372 4.70 13.27 6.16
C PRO A 372 4.56 14.68 6.75
N LEU A 373 3.37 15.05 7.23
CA LEU A 373 3.13 16.33 7.87
C LEU A 373 4.00 16.50 9.13
N ILE A 374 3.98 15.51 10.01
CA ILE A 374 4.77 15.53 11.25
C ILE A 374 6.26 15.44 10.92
N GLY A 375 6.67 14.54 10.02
CA GLY A 375 8.05 14.37 9.57
C GLY A 375 8.62 15.67 8.99
N GLY A 376 7.86 16.36 8.15
CA GLY A 376 8.27 17.62 7.55
C GLY A 376 8.43 18.75 8.54
N GLN A 377 7.52 18.87 9.52
CA GLN A 377 7.64 19.86 10.61
C GLN A 377 8.88 19.62 11.47
N ILE A 378 9.13 18.35 11.82
CA ILE A 378 10.30 17.97 12.63
C ILE A 378 11.58 18.20 11.83
N SER A 379 11.63 17.75 10.57
CA SER A 379 12.80 17.93 9.68
C SER A 379 13.18 19.41 9.57
N THR A 380 12.20 20.29 9.33
CA THR A 380 12.44 21.72 9.16
C THR A 380 12.91 22.40 10.45
N ARG A 381 12.38 22.02 11.63
CA ARG A 381 12.66 22.69 12.91
C ARG A 381 13.89 22.13 13.62
N TYR A 382 14.09 20.82 13.56
CA TYR A 382 15.07 20.09 14.36
C TYR A 382 16.06 19.28 13.54
N GLY A 383 15.84 19.19 12.23
CA GLY A 383 16.63 18.38 11.30
C GLY A 383 16.17 16.92 11.20
N LEU A 384 16.59 16.26 10.11
CA LEU A 384 16.18 14.88 9.76
C LEU A 384 16.54 13.83 10.82
N GLY A 385 17.63 14.03 11.57
CA GLY A 385 18.04 13.11 12.63
C GLY A 385 16.96 12.90 13.70
N HIS A 386 16.20 13.94 14.05
CA HIS A 386 15.12 13.86 15.02
C HIS A 386 13.88 13.11 14.50
N VAL A 387 13.67 13.08 13.18
CA VAL A 387 12.58 12.31 12.58
C VAL A 387 12.74 10.82 12.90
N TRP A 388 13.97 10.28 12.82
CA TRP A 388 14.25 8.87 13.12
C TRP A 388 13.92 8.49 14.56
N VAL A 389 14.20 9.40 15.51
CA VAL A 389 13.84 9.21 16.94
C VAL A 389 12.33 9.13 17.11
N VAL A 390 11.58 10.03 16.47
CA VAL A 390 10.11 10.05 16.55
C VAL A 390 9.50 8.79 15.91
N ILE A 391 10.08 8.30 14.81
CA ILE A 391 9.66 7.03 14.18
C ILE A 391 9.84 5.86 15.15
N GLY A 392 11.02 5.80 15.80
CA GLY A 392 11.30 4.76 16.78
C GLY A 392 10.33 4.78 17.97
N ILE A 393 10.07 5.97 18.51
CA ILE A 393 9.08 6.15 19.59
C ILE A 393 7.70 5.70 19.14
N SER A 394 7.26 6.11 17.94
CA SER A 394 5.98 5.70 17.37
C SER A 394 5.87 4.17 17.29
N ALA A 395 6.86 3.52 16.66
CA ALA A 395 6.88 2.06 16.54
C ALA A 395 6.86 1.36 17.92
N MET A 396 7.59 1.88 18.90
CA MET A 396 7.59 1.32 20.26
C MET A 396 6.27 1.54 20.99
N VAL A 397 5.59 2.67 20.83
CA VAL A 397 4.24 2.91 21.37
C VAL A 397 3.26 1.88 20.82
N GLY A 398 3.24 1.69 19.51
CA GLY A 398 2.42 0.64 18.89
C GLY A 398 2.76 -0.75 19.42
N THR A 399 4.07 -1.08 19.54
CA THR A 399 4.55 -2.38 20.04
C THR A 399 4.09 -2.64 21.48
N VAL A 400 4.24 -1.66 22.38
CA VAL A 400 3.79 -1.78 23.77
C VAL A 400 2.27 -1.98 23.83
N GLY A 401 1.50 -1.25 23.02
CA GLY A 401 0.06 -1.43 22.92
C GLY A 401 -0.32 -2.85 22.48
N ILE A 402 0.37 -3.43 21.50
CA ILE A 402 0.14 -4.82 21.06
C ILE A 402 0.52 -5.83 22.14
N ILE A 403 1.62 -5.62 22.88
CA ILE A 403 2.02 -6.49 23.99
C ILE A 403 0.96 -6.48 25.11
N ILE A 404 0.44 -5.31 25.45
CA ILE A 404 -0.64 -5.17 26.44
C ILE A 404 -1.91 -5.89 25.95
N LEU A 405 -2.27 -5.71 24.67
CA LEU A 405 -3.41 -6.39 24.07
C LEU A 405 -3.26 -7.92 24.14
N TYR A 406 -2.07 -8.44 23.81
CA TYR A 406 -1.77 -9.86 23.92
C TYR A 406 -1.89 -10.39 25.35
N ALA A 407 -1.35 -9.64 26.33
CA ALA A 407 -1.40 -10.02 27.74
C ALA A 407 -2.85 -10.05 28.28
N THR A 408 -3.69 -9.10 27.87
CA THR A 408 -5.11 -9.06 28.27
C THR A 408 -5.92 -10.18 27.62
N GLU A 409 -5.64 -10.54 26.37
CA GLU A 409 -6.30 -11.64 25.69
C GLU A 409 -5.99 -12.99 26.35
N LYS A 410 -4.71 -13.23 26.67
CA LYS A 410 -4.28 -14.45 27.35
C LYS A 410 -4.96 -14.65 28.72
N ARG A 411 -5.16 -13.57 29.50
CA ARG A 411 -5.85 -13.63 30.80
C ARG A 411 -7.36 -13.91 30.71
N SER A 412 -7.99 -13.65 29.57
CA SER A 412 -9.41 -13.87 29.37
C SER A 412 -9.76 -15.27 28.87
N VAL A 413 -8.76 -16.08 28.48
CA VAL A 413 -8.91 -17.46 27.96
C VAL A 413 -8.43 -18.50 28.98
N GLY A 414 -7.63 -18.10 29.98
CA GLY A 414 -7.25 -18.94 31.12
C GLY A 414 -8.10 -18.62 32.34
#